data_b4c7bbf168acd8c748aea72ede206ef1
#
_entry.id   b4c7bbf168acd8c748aea72ede206ef1
#
_cell.length_a   1.000
_cell.length_b   1.000
_cell.length_c   1.000
_cell.angle_alpha   90.00
_cell.angle_beta   90.00
_cell.angle_gamma   90.00
#
_symmetry.space_group_name_H-M   'P 1'
#
loop_
_entity.id
_entity.type
_entity.pdbx_description
1 polymer ?
#
loop_
_entity_poly.entity_id
_entity_poly.type
_entity_poly.pdbx_seq_one_letter_code
_entity_poly.pdbx_strand_id
1 'polypeptide(L)'
;MICKICKDHLLSSPARTRVLDGGFKIYSFFDYSEVKNLLHSKHLFHGSFVYGALANLSFKIFASKFSFGSPVNAVPIDDKTTSGYSHTAILARALKSAEIRPLYACLHAGSNVSYHGKDLAFRLKNPRNFKLLKMPKFPVILVDDIVTTGTTIDEARQTLQKAGCEVLFALTLADARY
;
A
#
# COMPACT_ATOMS: atom_id res chain seq x y z
N MET A 1 12.58 7.10 16.89
CA MET A 1 12.72 8.49 16.34
C MET A 1 13.72 8.42 15.19
N ILE A 2 13.41 8.98 13.99
CA ILE A 2 14.35 9.05 12.87
C ILE A 2 15.23 10.28 13.09
N CYS A 3 16.57 10.16 12.91
CA CYS A 3 17.47 11.31 13.00
C CYS A 3 17.21 12.29 11.83
N LYS A 4 17.65 13.56 12.02
CA LYS A 4 17.39 14.62 11.01
C LYS A 4 17.99 14.25 9.64
N ILE A 5 19.24 13.77 9.61
CA ILE A 5 19.95 13.41 8.36
C ILE A 5 19.17 12.34 7.59
N CYS A 6 18.77 11.23 8.25
CA CYS A 6 17.98 10.17 7.60
C CYS A 6 16.61 10.67 7.13
N LYS A 7 15.98 11.57 7.91
CA LYS A 7 14.72 12.17 7.52
C LYS A 7 14.86 13.02 6.25
N ASP A 8 15.84 13.90 6.22
CA ASP A 8 16.08 14.81 5.10
C ASP A 8 16.43 14.01 3.83
N HIS A 9 17.24 12.95 3.97
CA HIS A 9 17.57 12.02 2.89
C HIS A 9 16.30 11.34 2.32
N LEU A 10 15.46 10.73 3.16
CA LEU A 10 14.24 10.08 2.71
C LEU A 10 13.24 11.07 2.07
N LEU A 11 13.16 12.30 2.56
CA LEU A 11 12.28 13.32 1.99
C LEU A 11 12.79 13.86 0.64
N SER A 12 14.08 13.71 0.33
CA SER A 12 14.65 14.06 -0.97
C SER A 12 14.50 12.93 -2.00
N SER A 13 14.07 11.74 -1.59
CA SER A 13 13.83 10.61 -2.48
C SER A 13 12.75 10.95 -3.52
N PRO A 14 13.01 10.74 -4.82
CA PRO A 14 12.03 11.06 -5.84
C PRO A 14 10.86 10.08 -5.78
N ALA A 15 9.63 10.62 -5.78
CA ALA A 15 8.44 9.80 -5.94
C ALA A 15 8.45 9.12 -7.31
N ARG A 16 8.06 7.85 -7.36
CA ARG A 16 7.98 7.03 -8.59
C ARG A 16 6.53 6.79 -8.97
N THR A 17 6.27 6.74 -10.26
CA THR A 17 4.95 6.38 -10.79
C THR A 17 5.08 5.17 -11.70
N ARG A 18 4.28 4.15 -11.42
CA ARG A 18 4.08 2.99 -12.30
C ARG A 18 2.69 3.06 -12.89
N VAL A 19 2.57 2.73 -14.17
CA VAL A 19 1.29 2.57 -14.84
C VAL A 19 1.09 1.09 -15.14
N LEU A 20 -0.03 0.53 -14.72
CA LEU A 20 -0.48 -0.82 -15.06
C LEU A 20 -1.42 -0.76 -16.27
N ASP A 21 -1.82 -1.93 -16.77
CA ASP A 21 -2.78 -2.06 -17.85
C ASP A 21 -4.07 -1.30 -17.55
N GLY A 22 -4.63 -0.68 -18.60
CA GLY A 22 -5.80 0.20 -18.48
C GLY A 22 -5.48 1.58 -17.87
N GLY A 23 -4.20 1.99 -17.80
CA GLY A 23 -3.80 3.32 -17.34
C GLY A 23 -3.83 3.51 -15.83
N PHE A 24 -4.00 2.43 -15.04
CA PHE A 24 -4.05 2.50 -13.58
C PHE A 24 -2.70 2.89 -12.97
N LYS A 25 -2.68 3.94 -12.16
CA LYS A 25 -1.44 4.50 -11.59
C LYS A 25 -1.16 3.99 -10.19
N ILE A 26 0.11 3.69 -9.94
CA ILE A 26 0.66 3.37 -8.61
C ILE A 26 1.73 4.42 -8.31
N TYR A 27 1.58 5.11 -7.19
CA TYR A 27 2.56 6.09 -6.72
C TYR A 27 3.34 5.52 -5.56
N SER A 28 4.67 5.54 -5.67
CA SER A 28 5.62 5.08 -4.65
C SER A 28 6.41 6.27 -4.11
N PHE A 29 6.58 6.33 -2.79
CA PHE A 29 7.12 7.52 -2.12
C PHE A 29 8.65 7.53 -2.04
N PHE A 30 9.29 6.35 -1.95
CA PHE A 30 10.73 6.23 -1.73
C PHE A 30 11.37 5.36 -2.81
N ASP A 31 12.67 5.55 -3.01
CA ASP A 31 13.49 4.61 -3.76
C ASP A 31 13.61 3.30 -2.98
N TYR A 32 13.42 2.17 -3.65
CA TYR A 32 13.44 0.87 -2.99
C TYR A 32 14.80 0.56 -2.36
N SER A 33 15.90 0.96 -3.03
CA SER A 33 17.26 0.72 -2.53
C SER A 33 17.51 1.37 -1.17
N GLU A 34 16.88 2.51 -0.89
CA GLU A 34 17.01 3.25 0.36
C GLU A 34 16.21 2.65 1.51
N VAL A 35 15.05 2.06 1.20
CA VAL A 35 14.11 1.61 2.25
C VAL A 35 13.98 0.10 2.38
N LYS A 36 14.58 -0.72 1.49
CA LYS A 36 14.42 -2.18 1.48
C LYS A 36 14.70 -2.84 2.83
N ASN A 37 15.77 -2.43 3.53
CA ASN A 37 16.13 -2.98 4.84
C ASN A 37 15.11 -2.60 5.92
N LEU A 38 14.52 -1.40 5.83
CA LEU A 38 13.45 -0.95 6.71
C LEU A 38 12.16 -1.73 6.43
N LEU A 39 11.84 -1.99 5.17
CA LEU A 39 10.65 -2.76 4.77
C LEU A 39 10.72 -4.23 5.22
N HIS A 40 11.91 -4.82 5.29
CA HIS A 40 12.10 -6.17 5.83
C HIS A 40 11.71 -6.29 7.32
N SER A 41 11.70 -5.18 8.06
CA SER A 41 11.27 -5.15 9.48
C SER A 41 9.81 -5.55 9.70
N LYS A 42 8.98 -5.64 8.64
CA LYS A 42 7.56 -6.03 8.73
C LYS A 42 7.32 -7.38 9.43
N HIS A 43 8.31 -8.25 9.42
CA HIS A 43 8.25 -9.54 10.09
C HIS A 43 8.70 -9.51 11.55
N LEU A 44 9.12 -8.35 12.07
CA LEU A 44 9.66 -8.15 13.39
C LEU A 44 8.69 -7.30 14.23
N PHE A 45 8.65 -7.55 15.54
CA PHE A 45 7.77 -6.81 16.45
C PHE A 45 7.98 -5.28 16.38
N HIS A 46 9.23 -4.83 16.33
CA HIS A 46 9.56 -3.42 16.22
C HIS A 46 9.27 -2.79 14.84
N GLY A 47 8.93 -3.60 13.83
CA GLY A 47 8.58 -3.12 12.50
C GLY A 47 7.40 -2.15 12.50
N SER A 48 6.47 -2.28 13.45
CA SER A 48 5.36 -1.34 13.60
C SER A 48 5.83 0.11 13.78
N PHE A 49 6.90 0.34 14.55
CA PHE A 49 7.50 1.66 14.73
C PHE A 49 8.18 2.16 13.45
N VAL A 50 8.87 1.25 12.73
CA VAL A 50 9.52 1.59 11.45
C VAL A 50 8.46 1.99 10.42
N TYR A 51 7.42 1.19 10.25
CA TYR A 51 6.31 1.50 9.34
C TYR A 51 5.58 2.78 9.73
N GLY A 52 5.36 3.02 11.02
CA GLY A 52 4.79 4.26 11.52
C GLY A 52 5.64 5.49 11.18
N ALA A 53 6.96 5.36 11.29
CA ALA A 53 7.90 6.42 10.94
C ALA A 53 7.90 6.71 9.42
N LEU A 54 7.98 5.67 8.58
CA LEU A 54 7.89 5.80 7.12
C LEU A 54 6.54 6.40 6.70
N ALA A 55 5.43 5.93 7.28
CA ALA A 55 4.09 6.45 7.01
C ALA A 55 3.95 7.93 7.32
N ASN A 56 4.58 8.42 8.40
CA ASN A 56 4.57 9.85 8.73
C ASN A 56 5.35 10.71 7.73
N LEU A 57 6.41 10.16 7.10
CA LEU A 57 7.23 10.85 6.11
C LEU A 57 6.66 10.78 4.68
N SER A 58 5.63 9.99 4.44
CA SER A 58 5.05 9.74 3.12
C SER A 58 3.54 9.90 3.11
N PHE A 59 2.81 8.90 3.55
CA PHE A 59 1.33 8.84 3.49
C PHE A 59 0.66 10.00 4.22
N LYS A 60 1.17 10.37 5.39
CA LYS A 60 0.63 11.51 6.15
C LYS A 60 0.85 12.85 5.44
N ILE A 61 2.02 13.04 4.81
CA ILE A 61 2.32 14.24 4.02
C ILE A 61 1.44 14.27 2.77
N PHE A 62 1.26 13.13 2.10
CA PHE A 62 0.32 13.01 0.98
C PHE A 62 -1.10 13.42 1.41
N ALA A 63 -1.60 12.83 2.50
CA ALA A 63 -2.95 13.08 2.99
C ALA A 63 -3.21 14.56 3.33
N SER A 64 -2.17 15.29 3.78
CA SER A 64 -2.30 16.73 4.10
C SER A 64 -2.42 17.62 2.85
N LYS A 65 -2.04 17.11 1.68
CA LYS A 65 -2.06 17.83 0.40
C LYS A 65 -3.12 17.31 -0.57
N PHE A 66 -3.72 16.16 -0.25
CA PHE A 66 -4.72 15.53 -1.10
C PHE A 66 -6.06 16.22 -0.98
N SER A 67 -6.64 16.55 -2.12
CA SER A 67 -8.02 16.97 -2.23
C SER A 67 -8.66 16.32 -3.45
N PHE A 68 -9.86 15.79 -3.25
CA PHE A 68 -10.65 15.12 -4.29
C PHE A 68 -12.04 15.76 -4.42
N GLY A 69 -12.40 16.66 -3.47
CA GLY A 69 -13.70 17.33 -3.42
C GLY A 69 -14.83 16.46 -2.86
N SER A 70 -14.55 15.18 -2.54
CA SER A 70 -15.50 14.26 -1.90
C SER A 70 -14.76 13.22 -1.07
N PRO A 71 -15.43 12.54 -0.13
CA PRO A 71 -14.79 11.48 0.64
C PRO A 71 -14.29 10.32 -0.23
N VAL A 72 -13.13 9.75 0.14
CA VAL A 72 -12.55 8.55 -0.46
C VAL A 72 -12.22 7.52 0.62
N ASN A 73 -12.20 6.22 0.28
CA ASN A 73 -11.76 5.18 1.17
C ASN A 73 -10.31 4.79 0.89
N ALA A 74 -9.46 4.73 1.92
CA ALA A 74 -8.14 4.12 1.84
C ALA A 74 -8.24 2.65 2.27
N VAL A 75 -8.04 1.73 1.32
CA VAL A 75 -8.19 0.29 1.53
C VAL A 75 -6.82 -0.37 1.54
N PRO A 76 -6.34 -0.87 2.71
CA PRO A 76 -5.11 -1.64 2.78
C PRO A 76 -5.28 -3.00 2.09
N ILE A 77 -4.29 -3.38 1.28
CA ILE A 77 -4.24 -4.69 0.63
C ILE A 77 -3.66 -5.68 1.63
N ASP A 78 -4.39 -6.80 1.83
CA ASP A 78 -3.99 -7.90 2.71
C ASP A 78 -3.53 -7.44 4.10
N ASP A 79 -4.43 -6.83 4.85
CA ASP A 79 -4.18 -6.28 6.18
C ASP A 79 -4.11 -7.35 7.29
N LYS A 80 -3.65 -8.57 6.96
CA LYS A 80 -3.43 -9.65 7.93
C LYS A 80 -2.39 -9.23 8.97
N THR A 81 -2.72 -9.56 10.22
CA THR A 81 -1.78 -9.39 11.33
C THR A 81 -0.84 -10.59 11.40
N THR A 82 0.43 -10.41 11.05
CA THR A 82 1.42 -11.49 11.12
C THR A 82 2.33 -11.36 12.34
N SER A 83 2.82 -10.22 12.65
CA SER A 83 3.73 -9.98 13.80
C SER A 83 3.07 -9.12 14.88
N GLY A 84 1.77 -9.39 15.15
CA GLY A 84 0.97 -8.62 16.10
C GLY A 84 0.42 -7.31 15.53
N TYR A 85 0.68 -6.98 14.27
CA TYR A 85 0.18 -5.80 13.59
C TYR A 85 0.03 -6.03 12.07
N SER A 86 -0.76 -5.18 11.41
CA SER A 86 -0.82 -5.09 9.94
C SER A 86 -0.02 -3.87 9.48
N HIS A 87 1.03 -4.11 8.68
CA HIS A 87 1.87 -3.04 8.13
C HIS A 87 1.08 -2.14 7.15
N THR A 88 0.24 -2.70 6.30
CA THR A 88 -0.61 -1.94 5.36
C THR A 88 -1.68 -1.15 6.08
N ALA A 89 -2.24 -1.65 7.19
CA ALA A 89 -3.17 -0.91 8.03
C ALA A 89 -2.50 0.31 8.71
N ILE A 90 -1.24 0.22 9.11
CA ILE A 90 -0.47 1.36 9.63
C ILE A 90 -0.36 2.46 8.55
N LEU A 91 -0.05 2.08 7.30
CA LEU A 91 0.04 3.00 6.18
C LEU A 91 -1.32 3.67 5.88
N ALA A 92 -2.39 2.86 5.79
CA ALA A 92 -3.73 3.37 5.57
C ALA A 92 -4.19 4.32 6.70
N ARG A 93 -3.83 4.02 7.96
CA ARG A 93 -4.12 4.89 9.11
C ARG A 93 -3.49 6.28 8.96
N ALA A 94 -2.28 6.35 8.43
CA ALA A 94 -1.57 7.62 8.25
C ALA A 94 -2.23 8.51 7.18
N LEU A 95 -3.03 7.93 6.27
CA LEU A 95 -3.81 8.68 5.28
C LEU A 95 -5.06 9.37 5.87
N LYS A 96 -5.46 9.05 7.10
CA LYS A 96 -6.68 9.62 7.67
C LYS A 96 -6.65 11.15 7.65
N SER A 97 -7.64 11.75 6.98
CA SER A 97 -7.82 13.19 6.84
C SER A 97 -9.31 13.55 6.80
N ALA A 98 -9.64 14.79 6.47
CA ALA A 98 -11.03 15.20 6.27
C ALA A 98 -11.71 14.43 5.13
N GLU A 99 -10.98 14.18 4.03
CA GLU A 99 -11.51 13.49 2.84
C GLU A 99 -11.16 12.00 2.82
N ILE A 100 -10.03 11.56 3.38
CA ILE A 100 -9.60 10.16 3.32
C ILE A 100 -10.05 9.40 4.56
N ARG A 101 -10.81 8.33 4.36
CA ARG A 101 -11.36 7.46 5.41
C ARG A 101 -10.77 6.05 5.26
N PRO A 102 -9.84 5.62 6.14
CA PRO A 102 -9.35 4.24 6.13
C PRO A 102 -10.48 3.24 6.33
N LEU A 103 -10.51 2.18 5.50
CA LEU A 103 -11.46 1.08 5.58
C LEU A 103 -10.70 -0.24 5.74
N TYR A 104 -10.61 -0.72 6.98
CA TYR A 104 -9.88 -1.94 7.33
C TYR A 104 -10.72 -3.20 7.13
N ALA A 105 -10.03 -4.34 6.97
CA ALA A 105 -10.63 -5.65 6.74
C ALA A 105 -11.64 -5.61 5.58
N CYS A 106 -11.31 -4.87 4.53
CA CYS A 106 -12.13 -4.76 3.32
C CYS A 106 -11.82 -5.89 2.36
N LEU A 107 -10.53 -6.09 2.04
CA LEU A 107 -10.02 -7.15 1.19
C LEU A 107 -9.31 -8.22 2.02
N HIS A 108 -9.66 -9.48 1.82
CA HIS A 108 -9.02 -10.62 2.46
C HIS A 108 -8.47 -11.57 1.41
N ALA A 109 -7.16 -11.85 1.46
CA ALA A 109 -6.56 -12.86 0.58
C ALA A 109 -7.08 -14.25 0.95
N GLY A 110 -7.74 -14.91 0.01
CA GLY A 110 -8.27 -16.26 0.18
C GLY A 110 -7.18 -17.33 0.18
N SER A 111 -6.00 -17.04 -0.41
CA SER A 111 -4.85 -17.94 -0.44
C SER A 111 -3.75 -17.48 0.51
N ASN A 112 -3.05 -18.44 1.15
CA ASN A 112 -1.91 -18.15 2.03
C ASN A 112 -0.57 -18.18 1.27
N VAL A 113 -0.58 -17.96 -0.03
CA VAL A 113 0.63 -18.02 -0.87
C VAL A 113 1.57 -16.87 -0.53
N SER A 114 2.82 -17.19 -0.18
CA SER A 114 3.88 -16.20 -0.04
C SER A 114 4.49 -15.88 -1.40
N TYR A 115 4.54 -14.61 -1.75
CA TYR A 115 5.17 -14.13 -2.98
C TYR A 115 6.63 -13.69 -2.81
N HIS A 116 7.17 -13.78 -1.60
CA HIS A 116 8.56 -13.40 -1.34
C HIS A 116 9.52 -14.26 -2.18
N GLY A 117 10.38 -13.62 -2.97
CA GLY A 117 11.34 -14.31 -3.86
C GLY A 117 10.72 -15.06 -5.04
N LYS A 118 9.41 -14.92 -5.31
CA LYS A 118 8.73 -15.57 -6.44
C LYS A 118 8.61 -14.68 -7.65
N ASP A 119 8.79 -15.28 -8.82
CA ASP A 119 8.69 -14.61 -10.12
C ASP A 119 7.23 -14.28 -10.53
N LEU A 120 7.08 -13.60 -11.66
CA LEU A 120 5.79 -13.23 -12.19
C LEU A 120 4.94 -14.45 -12.58
N ALA A 121 5.57 -15.47 -13.19
CA ALA A 121 4.86 -16.67 -13.64
C ALA A 121 4.23 -17.43 -12.46
N PHE A 122 4.97 -17.55 -11.35
CA PHE A 122 4.46 -18.15 -10.11
C PHE A 122 3.27 -17.34 -9.56
N ARG A 123 3.35 -16.00 -9.54
CA ARG A 123 2.28 -15.14 -9.00
C ARG A 123 1.01 -15.22 -9.83
N LEU A 124 1.12 -15.30 -11.16
CA LEU A 124 -0.02 -15.46 -12.06
C LEU A 124 -0.70 -16.83 -11.90
N LYS A 125 0.09 -17.89 -11.66
CA LYS A 125 -0.46 -19.24 -11.42
C LYS A 125 -1.08 -19.41 -10.02
N ASN A 126 -0.71 -18.56 -9.07
CA ASN A 126 -1.14 -18.66 -7.68
C ASN A 126 -1.77 -17.33 -7.20
N PRO A 127 -2.93 -16.93 -7.71
CA PRO A 127 -3.56 -15.67 -7.33
C PRO A 127 -3.88 -15.62 -5.84
N ARG A 128 -3.97 -14.41 -5.30
CA ARG A 128 -4.36 -14.17 -3.92
C ARG A 128 -5.82 -14.52 -3.63
N ASN A 129 -6.65 -14.53 -4.69
CA ASN A 129 -8.09 -14.79 -4.59
C ASN A 129 -8.76 -13.88 -3.55
N PHE A 130 -8.60 -12.57 -3.74
CA PHE A 130 -9.17 -11.60 -2.81
C PHE A 130 -10.68 -11.74 -2.72
N LYS A 131 -11.17 -11.77 -1.47
CA LYS A 131 -12.59 -11.70 -1.13
C LYS A 131 -12.89 -10.31 -0.57
N LEU A 132 -13.95 -9.70 -1.06
CA LEU A 132 -14.46 -8.44 -0.52
C LEU A 132 -15.31 -8.76 0.71
N LEU A 133 -14.86 -8.31 1.90
CA LEU A 133 -15.57 -8.52 3.16
C LEU A 133 -16.42 -7.32 3.57
N LYS A 134 -16.04 -6.12 3.13
CA LYS A 134 -16.76 -4.88 3.41
C LYS A 134 -16.83 -4.05 2.13
N MET A 135 -18.03 -3.57 1.79
CA MET A 135 -18.24 -2.71 0.64
C MET A 135 -17.76 -1.28 0.94
N PRO A 136 -16.82 -0.71 0.16
CA PRO A 136 -16.48 0.70 0.22
C PRO A 136 -17.70 1.56 -0.14
N LYS A 137 -17.89 2.66 0.61
CA LYS A 137 -18.98 3.62 0.33
C LYS A 137 -18.55 4.73 -0.63
N PHE A 138 -17.26 4.92 -0.82
CA PHE A 138 -16.64 6.00 -1.59
C PHE A 138 -15.59 5.44 -2.55
N PRO A 139 -15.13 6.21 -3.55
CA PRO A 139 -14.02 5.83 -4.40
C PRO A 139 -12.81 5.39 -3.57
N VAL A 140 -12.03 4.47 -4.11
CA VAL A 140 -11.00 3.74 -3.35
C VAL A 140 -9.59 4.16 -3.76
N ILE A 141 -8.74 4.44 -2.78
CA ILE A 141 -7.29 4.46 -2.89
C ILE A 141 -6.78 3.14 -2.29
N LEU A 142 -6.09 2.32 -3.09
CA LEU A 142 -5.44 1.10 -2.60
C LEU A 142 -4.13 1.44 -1.88
N VAL A 143 -3.80 0.69 -0.83
CA VAL A 143 -2.60 0.90 -0.02
C VAL A 143 -1.84 -0.40 0.13
N ASP A 144 -0.56 -0.41 -0.26
CA ASP A 144 0.37 -1.53 -0.07
C ASP A 144 1.74 -1.02 0.41
N ASP A 145 2.64 -1.91 0.80
CA ASP A 145 4.00 -1.54 1.22
C ASP A 145 4.96 -1.44 0.02
N ILE A 146 4.96 -2.43 -0.87
CA ILE A 146 5.88 -2.51 -2.01
C ILE A 146 5.13 -2.95 -3.25
N VAL A 147 5.37 -2.29 -4.38
CA VAL A 147 5.01 -2.83 -5.67
C VAL A 147 6.23 -3.52 -6.30
N THR A 148 6.08 -4.78 -6.67
CA THR A 148 7.08 -5.57 -7.41
C THR A 148 6.63 -5.76 -8.86
N THR A 149 5.80 -6.74 -9.15
CA THR A 149 5.17 -6.95 -10.46
C THR A 149 3.89 -6.14 -10.68
N GLY A 150 3.23 -5.72 -9.59
CA GLY A 150 1.93 -5.07 -9.61
C GLY A 150 0.74 -6.04 -9.59
N THR A 151 0.96 -7.36 -9.71
CA THR A 151 -0.11 -8.36 -9.77
C THR A 151 -1.04 -8.33 -8.56
N THR A 152 -0.51 -8.17 -7.35
CA THR A 152 -1.33 -8.08 -6.12
C THR A 152 -2.26 -6.87 -6.14
N ILE A 153 -1.73 -5.70 -6.53
CA ILE A 153 -2.50 -4.46 -6.63
C ILE A 153 -3.56 -4.57 -7.73
N ASP A 154 -3.19 -5.14 -8.87
CA ASP A 154 -4.12 -5.31 -10.00
C ASP A 154 -5.26 -6.27 -9.65
N GLU A 155 -4.97 -7.39 -8.98
CA GLU A 155 -5.98 -8.35 -8.51
C GLU A 155 -6.92 -7.71 -7.48
N ALA A 156 -6.40 -6.92 -6.54
CA ALA A 156 -7.19 -6.19 -5.56
C ALA A 156 -8.10 -5.15 -6.26
N ARG A 157 -7.55 -4.41 -7.24
CA ARG A 157 -8.29 -3.47 -8.08
C ARG A 157 -9.44 -4.16 -8.79
N GLN A 158 -9.16 -5.24 -9.51
CA GLN A 158 -10.18 -5.99 -10.25
C GLN A 158 -11.28 -6.54 -9.34
N THR A 159 -10.92 -7.01 -8.14
CA THR A 159 -11.90 -7.51 -7.16
C THR A 159 -12.87 -6.41 -6.74
N LEU A 160 -12.37 -5.20 -6.46
CA LEU A 160 -13.20 -4.05 -6.11
C LEU A 160 -14.05 -3.56 -7.30
N GLN A 161 -13.46 -3.48 -8.51
CA GLN A 161 -14.18 -3.05 -9.70
C GLN A 161 -15.30 -4.01 -10.10
N LYS A 162 -15.08 -5.34 -9.98
CA LYS A 162 -16.14 -6.35 -10.19
C LYS A 162 -17.30 -6.19 -9.20
N ALA A 163 -17.05 -5.65 -8.02
CA ALA A 163 -18.08 -5.33 -7.03
C ALA A 163 -18.71 -3.94 -7.24
N GLY A 164 -18.37 -3.23 -8.32
CA GLY A 164 -18.92 -1.90 -8.63
C GLY A 164 -18.22 -0.74 -7.95
N CYS A 165 -17.05 -0.94 -7.31
CA CYS A 165 -16.31 0.13 -6.68
C CYS A 165 -15.44 0.88 -7.70
N GLU A 166 -15.44 2.20 -7.64
CA GLU A 166 -14.45 3.02 -8.33
C GLU A 166 -13.11 2.95 -7.61
N VAL A 167 -12.02 2.60 -8.34
CA VAL A 167 -10.67 2.53 -7.79
C VAL A 167 -9.79 3.55 -8.50
N LEU A 168 -9.35 4.57 -7.76
CA LEU A 168 -8.69 5.75 -8.30
C LEU A 168 -7.22 5.49 -8.67
N PHE A 169 -6.44 5.03 -7.70
CA PHE A 169 -5.01 4.72 -7.82
C PHE A 169 -4.53 3.91 -6.61
N ALA A 170 -3.27 3.51 -6.63
CA ALA A 170 -2.63 2.89 -5.47
C ALA A 170 -1.46 3.73 -4.94
N LEU A 171 -1.22 3.62 -3.63
CA LEU A 171 -0.08 4.20 -2.93
C LEU A 171 0.77 3.09 -2.32
N THR A 172 2.09 3.17 -2.49
CA THR A 172 3.06 2.25 -1.88
C THR A 172 4.24 3.00 -1.29
N LEU A 173 4.97 2.39 -0.34
CA LEU A 173 6.21 2.99 0.14
C LEU A 173 7.28 2.99 -0.96
N ALA A 174 7.44 1.87 -1.70
CA ALA A 174 8.46 1.76 -2.73
C ALA A 174 8.05 0.92 -3.93
N ASP A 175 8.72 1.17 -5.07
CA ASP A 175 8.65 0.33 -6.28
C ASP A 175 9.96 -0.45 -6.41
N ALA A 176 9.92 -1.79 -6.35
CA ALA A 176 11.09 -2.66 -6.38
C ALA A 176 11.76 -2.79 -7.76
N ARG A 177 11.30 -2.05 -8.78
CA ARG A 177 11.98 -1.94 -10.07
C ARG A 177 13.05 -0.85 -10.11
N TYR A 178 13.05 0.03 -9.12
CA TYR A 178 13.95 1.18 -9.00
C TYR A 178 14.72 1.15 -7.71
#